data_1112adb8530c527b6aea8102acfb07ce
#
_entry.id   1112adb8530c527b6aea8102acfb07ce
#
_cell.length_a   1.000
_cell.length_b   1.000
_cell.length_c   1.000
_cell.angle_alpha   90.00
_cell.angle_beta   90.00
_cell.angle_gamma   90.00
#
_symmetry.space_group_name_H-M   'P 1'
#
loop_
_entity.id
_entity.type
_entity.pdbx_description
1 polymer ?
#
loop_
_entity_poly.entity_id
_entity_poly.type
_entity_poly.pdbx_seq_one_letter_code
_entity_poly.pdbx_strand_id
1 'polypeptide(L)'
;MDVYSAGSMQDSCIASVIDWLEFGSSFFRPLGDAHDIGLFGPASAGMPAVEATALFAFIHGLAAVQVPFTLEGKGLNRRHSAGLALQAFRYCLHTHVSHSRELPAELAWGGTGMSPKIADQLALAGEVLAELLTDADREECARLIEYEADANMLLPFHLEHLDHGYFRRRPPVPTGRFGTSYPESNAWRVSVLARALLAAPGHGHASRWEEALVMHLANVLSVPADAEDTTPVDGCLLHELHAGANLHPSFALEHHGFFHPGYVNRTLLSLFSTAYAYDDAGVERPSLLLRNVPELWDVQRRLLLWDGRLAYPAGNDYPRYCWGLLYLLPVLAFLQHEYSDGIAAWAEERLVDLLIREQRVNEDGSFCGGRLEQWRELIEDEGVAPPGRPAPSVYYRSQVDTPYYMALAWWWHNRNGQGVEVAPVDVDGALDRPFVERDCGLVFHRAPERFASWSWPGAAARGRSSCGVAGQPHQPLPGAGRAMRPPGPQPSRARLRWRLRNGGYAR
;
A
#
# COMPACT_ATOMS: atom_id res chain seq x y z
N MET A 1 -2.15 -31.57 -10.26
CA MET A 1 -2.28 -30.55 -9.20
C MET A 1 -1.57 -31.12 -7.99
N ASP A 2 -0.28 -30.98 -7.94
CA ASP A 2 0.48 -31.42 -6.77
C ASP A 2 0.47 -30.27 -5.77
N VAL A 3 -0.38 -30.49 -4.77
CA VAL A 3 -0.49 -29.69 -3.57
C VAL A 3 0.85 -29.76 -2.84
N TYR A 4 1.36 -28.61 -2.45
CA TYR A 4 2.54 -28.42 -1.64
C TYR A 4 2.71 -29.52 -0.57
N SER A 5 3.79 -30.27 -0.67
CA SER A 5 4.22 -31.11 0.44
C SER A 5 4.78 -30.19 1.54
N ALA A 6 4.07 -30.11 2.65
CA ALA A 6 4.54 -29.88 4.01
C ALA A 6 5.29 -28.59 4.37
N GLY A 7 5.13 -27.48 3.65
CA GLY A 7 5.49 -26.14 4.16
C GLY A 7 4.20 -25.32 4.32
N SER A 8 4.11 -24.53 5.37
CA SER A 8 2.98 -23.62 5.53
C SER A 8 2.98 -22.57 4.39
N MET A 9 1.83 -21.94 4.11
CA MET A 9 1.76 -20.80 3.18
C MET A 9 2.79 -19.71 3.58
N GLN A 10 3.01 -19.54 4.86
CA GLN A 10 3.99 -18.60 5.43
C GLN A 10 5.43 -18.97 5.05
N ASP A 11 5.80 -20.26 5.10
CA ASP A 11 7.13 -20.70 4.69
C ASP A 11 7.36 -20.48 3.20
N SER A 12 6.35 -20.73 2.38
CA SER A 12 6.41 -20.48 0.93
C SER A 12 6.51 -18.99 0.61
N CYS A 13 5.78 -18.16 1.34
CA CYS A 13 5.82 -16.70 1.22
C CYS A 13 7.23 -16.17 1.48
N ILE A 14 7.82 -16.51 2.63
CA ILE A 14 9.16 -16.00 2.98
C ILE A 14 10.27 -16.61 2.12
N ALA A 15 10.15 -17.85 1.69
CA ALA A 15 11.09 -18.46 0.75
C ALA A 15 11.12 -17.68 -0.58
N SER A 16 9.97 -17.25 -1.06
CA SER A 16 9.85 -16.43 -2.27
C SER A 16 10.49 -15.04 -2.10
N VAL A 17 10.37 -14.44 -0.92
CA VAL A 17 11.08 -13.19 -0.59
C VAL A 17 12.59 -13.40 -0.60
N ILE A 18 13.07 -14.51 -0.04
CA ILE A 18 14.49 -14.85 -0.04
C ILE A 18 15.03 -15.07 -1.46
N ASP A 19 14.26 -15.72 -2.32
CA ASP A 19 14.61 -15.91 -3.74
C ASP A 19 14.77 -14.58 -4.49
N TRP A 20 14.06 -13.52 -4.07
CA TRP A 20 14.18 -12.19 -4.65
C TRP A 20 15.45 -11.44 -4.21
N LEU A 21 16.07 -11.75 -3.06
CA LEU A 21 17.14 -10.95 -2.48
C LEU A 21 18.35 -10.76 -3.42
N GLU A 22 18.76 -11.79 -4.15
CA GLU A 22 19.88 -11.70 -5.11
C GLU A 22 19.53 -10.75 -6.26
N PHE A 23 18.38 -10.91 -6.86
CA PHE A 23 17.87 -10.01 -7.89
C PHE A 23 17.79 -8.57 -7.38
N GLY A 24 17.15 -8.35 -6.23
CA GLY A 24 17.02 -7.04 -5.63
C GLY A 24 18.37 -6.38 -5.30
N SER A 25 19.32 -7.14 -4.81
CA SER A 25 20.66 -6.62 -4.50
C SER A 25 21.41 -6.09 -5.72
N SER A 26 21.09 -6.57 -6.92
CA SER A 26 21.70 -6.09 -8.17
C SER A 26 21.40 -4.62 -8.47
N PHE A 27 20.34 -4.06 -7.88
CA PHE A 27 19.96 -2.65 -8.01
C PHE A 27 20.50 -1.76 -6.90
N PHE A 28 21.15 -2.35 -5.88
CA PHE A 28 21.69 -1.58 -4.78
C PHE A 28 23.03 -0.94 -5.16
N ARG A 29 23.19 0.32 -4.78
CA ARG A 29 24.41 1.12 -5.07
C ARG A 29 24.93 1.78 -3.80
N PRO A 30 26.14 1.44 -3.36
CA PRO A 30 26.82 2.20 -2.31
C PRO A 30 27.05 3.64 -2.76
N LEU A 31 26.96 4.58 -1.83
CA LEU A 31 27.22 6.00 -2.07
C LEU A 31 28.37 6.47 -1.20
N GLY A 32 29.22 7.31 -1.82
CA GLY A 32 30.37 7.92 -1.16
C GLY A 32 31.54 6.95 -0.89
N ASP A 33 32.66 7.51 -0.44
CA ASP A 33 33.89 6.77 -0.20
C ASP A 33 33.83 5.92 1.10
N ALA A 34 32.94 6.27 2.01
CA ALA A 34 32.83 5.62 3.33
C ALA A 34 32.05 4.29 3.29
N HIS A 35 31.36 3.98 2.21
CA HIS A 35 30.54 2.76 2.04
C HIS A 35 29.56 2.49 3.21
N ASP A 36 29.15 3.53 3.95
CA ASP A 36 28.25 3.43 5.09
C ASP A 36 26.78 3.71 4.75
N ILE A 37 26.53 4.24 3.56
CA ILE A 37 25.21 4.50 2.98
C ILE A 37 25.09 3.96 1.57
N GLY A 38 23.87 3.64 1.16
CA GLY A 38 23.59 3.19 -0.20
C GLY A 38 22.10 3.23 -0.50
N LEU A 39 21.76 3.30 -1.78
CA LEU A 39 20.36 3.36 -2.21
C LEU A 39 19.98 2.24 -3.16
N PHE A 40 18.71 1.92 -3.17
CA PHE A 40 18.10 1.01 -4.10
C PHE A 40 17.60 1.77 -5.34
N GLY A 41 18.25 1.55 -6.47
CA GLY A 41 17.91 2.19 -7.75
C GLY A 41 18.88 3.29 -8.18
N PRO A 42 18.46 4.20 -9.08
CA PRO A 42 19.30 5.27 -9.60
C PRO A 42 19.48 6.39 -8.58
N ALA A 43 20.62 7.08 -8.67
CA ALA A 43 20.97 8.22 -7.81
C ALA A 43 20.10 9.48 -8.05
N SER A 44 19.24 9.51 -9.06
CA SER A 44 18.29 10.60 -9.27
C SER A 44 17.14 10.46 -8.28
N ALA A 45 17.32 11.02 -7.12
CA ALA A 45 16.40 10.85 -6.04
C ALA A 45 15.14 11.72 -6.22
N GLY A 46 14.08 11.18 -5.84
CA GLY A 46 12.83 11.78 -5.44
C GLY A 46 12.26 10.90 -4.35
N MET A 47 11.21 11.32 -3.71
CA MET A 47 10.51 10.57 -2.67
C MET A 47 10.31 9.07 -3.01
N PRO A 48 9.98 8.66 -4.26
CA PRO A 48 9.83 7.25 -4.60
C PRO A 48 11.12 6.41 -4.50
N ALA A 49 12.30 7.00 -4.73
CA ALA A 49 13.57 6.30 -4.58
C ALA A 49 13.94 6.09 -3.11
N VAL A 50 13.70 7.09 -2.27
CA VAL A 50 13.84 6.99 -0.81
C VAL A 50 12.90 5.93 -0.26
N GLU A 51 11.63 5.96 -0.69
CA GLU A 51 10.65 4.95 -0.29
C GLU A 51 11.10 3.53 -0.69
N ALA A 52 11.52 3.34 -1.94
CA ALA A 52 12.04 2.05 -2.40
C ALA A 52 13.24 1.57 -1.57
N THR A 53 14.11 2.50 -1.17
CA THR A 53 15.27 2.21 -0.33
C THR A 53 14.87 1.82 1.11
N ALA A 54 13.87 2.47 1.68
CA ALA A 54 13.32 2.10 3.00
C ALA A 54 12.70 0.69 2.98
N LEU A 55 11.94 0.35 1.92
CA LEU A 55 11.39 -0.99 1.74
C LEU A 55 12.48 -2.05 1.59
N PHE A 56 13.54 -1.74 0.83
CA PHE A 56 14.69 -2.61 0.66
C PHE A 56 15.41 -2.84 2.00
N ALA A 57 15.57 -1.81 2.82
CA ALA A 57 16.14 -1.92 4.16
C ALA A 57 15.37 -2.90 5.04
N PHE A 58 14.03 -2.82 5.02
CA PHE A 58 13.16 -3.73 5.75
C PHE A 58 13.35 -5.19 5.31
N ILE A 59 13.29 -5.47 4.00
CA ILE A 59 13.38 -6.83 3.46
C ILE A 59 14.71 -7.49 3.83
N HIS A 60 15.83 -6.79 3.58
CA HIS A 60 17.16 -7.29 3.92
C HIS A 60 17.42 -7.38 5.41
N GLY A 61 16.84 -6.45 6.20
CA GLY A 61 16.85 -6.51 7.67
C GLY A 61 16.13 -7.76 8.18
N LEU A 62 14.93 -8.01 7.69
CA LEU A 62 14.15 -9.20 8.05
C LEU A 62 14.91 -10.49 7.73
N ALA A 63 15.48 -10.60 6.54
CA ALA A 63 16.29 -11.74 6.13
C ALA A 63 17.53 -11.92 7.00
N ALA A 64 18.16 -10.83 7.43
CA ALA A 64 19.36 -10.87 8.27
C ALA A 64 19.06 -11.31 9.72
N VAL A 65 17.94 -10.86 10.30
CA VAL A 65 17.68 -10.99 11.74
C VAL A 65 16.69 -12.09 12.05
N GLN A 66 15.55 -12.16 11.35
CA GLN A 66 14.39 -12.92 11.80
C GLN A 66 14.10 -14.19 11.00
N VAL A 67 14.57 -14.29 9.75
CA VAL A 67 14.28 -15.46 8.93
C VAL A 67 15.09 -16.69 9.39
N PRO A 68 14.45 -17.83 9.66
CA PRO A 68 15.13 -19.04 10.11
C PRO A 68 15.95 -19.74 9.00
N PHE A 69 15.79 -19.35 7.75
CA PHE A 69 16.44 -20.00 6.60
C PHE A 69 17.91 -19.67 6.50
N THR A 70 18.71 -20.68 6.10
CA THR A 70 20.10 -20.45 5.70
C THR A 70 20.11 -19.83 4.30
N LEU A 71 20.69 -18.64 4.18
CA LEU A 71 20.97 -17.99 2.89
C LEU A 71 22.20 -18.62 2.19
N GLU A 72 22.70 -19.72 2.73
CA GLU A 72 23.84 -20.45 2.21
C GLU A 72 23.52 -21.05 0.84
N GLY A 73 24.35 -20.76 -0.14
CA GLY A 73 24.20 -21.24 -1.52
C GLY A 73 23.52 -20.26 -2.49
N LYS A 74 23.04 -19.10 -2.02
CA LYS A 74 22.40 -18.07 -2.85
C LYS A 74 23.28 -16.83 -3.12
N GLY A 75 24.60 -16.91 -2.93
CA GLY A 75 25.52 -15.76 -3.07
C GLY A 75 25.39 -14.70 -1.96
N LEU A 76 24.34 -14.77 -1.16
CA LEU A 76 24.05 -13.87 -0.04
C LEU A 76 24.15 -14.63 1.28
N ASN A 77 24.64 -13.94 2.29
CA ASN A 77 24.64 -14.44 3.68
C ASN A 77 24.03 -13.38 4.61
N ARG A 78 23.68 -13.77 5.84
CA ARG A 78 23.07 -12.88 6.84
C ARG A 78 23.90 -11.60 7.05
N ARG A 79 25.22 -11.68 7.12
CA ARG A 79 26.09 -10.52 7.32
C ARG A 79 26.04 -9.57 6.13
N HIS A 80 25.97 -10.09 4.91
CA HIS A 80 25.84 -9.27 3.71
C HIS A 80 24.47 -8.55 3.67
N SER A 81 23.38 -9.29 3.91
CA SER A 81 22.04 -8.70 3.99
C SER A 81 21.95 -7.63 5.09
N ALA A 82 22.53 -7.88 6.27
CA ALA A 82 22.61 -6.89 7.34
C ALA A 82 23.36 -5.62 6.90
N GLY A 83 24.46 -5.78 6.18
CA GLY A 83 25.23 -4.65 5.64
C GLY A 83 24.41 -3.81 4.66
N LEU A 84 23.72 -4.45 3.70
CA LEU A 84 22.86 -3.77 2.74
C LEU A 84 21.69 -3.05 3.42
N ALA A 85 21.05 -3.70 4.39
CA ALA A 85 19.94 -3.13 5.15
C ALA A 85 20.36 -1.87 5.92
N LEU A 86 21.50 -1.94 6.64
CA LEU A 86 22.02 -0.80 7.40
C LEU A 86 22.42 0.37 6.49
N GLN A 87 23.07 0.09 5.35
CA GLN A 87 23.42 1.14 4.38
C GLN A 87 22.18 1.82 3.79
N ALA A 88 21.15 1.05 3.45
CA ALA A 88 19.88 1.56 2.94
C ALA A 88 19.14 2.38 4.02
N PHE A 89 19.07 1.88 5.23
CA PHE A 89 18.46 2.56 6.37
C PHE A 89 19.13 3.90 6.63
N ARG A 90 20.46 3.92 6.75
CA ARG A 90 21.26 5.13 6.96
C ARG A 90 21.14 6.11 5.79
N TYR A 91 21.04 5.64 4.55
CA TYR A 91 20.76 6.53 3.43
C TYR A 91 19.48 7.33 3.66
N CYS A 92 18.39 6.66 4.05
CA CYS A 92 17.13 7.34 4.33
C CYS A 92 17.24 8.33 5.48
N LEU A 93 17.94 7.99 6.57
CA LEU A 93 18.19 8.90 7.69
C LEU A 93 19.02 10.11 7.27
N HIS A 94 20.15 9.88 6.61
CA HIS A 94 21.11 10.95 6.27
C HIS A 94 20.60 11.90 5.17
N THR A 95 19.66 11.47 4.34
CA THR A 95 19.06 12.31 3.31
C THR A 95 17.79 13.03 3.77
N HIS A 96 17.33 12.75 5.00
CA HIS A 96 16.19 13.48 5.57
C HIS A 96 16.57 14.90 6.01
N VAL A 97 15.66 15.86 5.81
CA VAL A 97 15.89 17.28 6.13
C VAL A 97 16.14 17.56 7.62
N SER A 98 15.81 16.63 8.54
CA SER A 98 16.14 16.75 9.96
C SER A 98 17.59 16.40 10.26
N HIS A 99 18.32 15.81 9.31
CA HIS A 99 19.69 15.41 9.51
C HIS A 99 20.65 16.61 9.42
N SER A 100 21.66 16.62 10.25
CA SER A 100 22.62 17.73 10.35
C SER A 100 23.72 17.73 9.27
N ARG A 101 23.77 16.71 8.41
CA ARG A 101 24.80 16.56 7.38
C ARG A 101 24.45 17.40 6.15
N GLU A 102 25.42 18.16 5.64
CA GLU A 102 25.26 18.82 4.35
C GLU A 102 25.25 17.78 3.23
N LEU A 103 24.08 17.57 2.66
CA LEU A 103 23.89 16.75 1.46
C LEU A 103 23.44 17.60 0.30
N PRO A 104 23.67 17.16 -0.95
CA PRO A 104 23.08 17.82 -2.10
C PRO A 104 21.58 17.99 -1.93
N ALA A 105 21.07 19.20 -2.13
CA ALA A 105 19.66 19.54 -1.91
C ALA A 105 18.70 18.64 -2.73
N GLU A 106 19.18 18.17 -3.89
CA GLU A 106 18.43 17.25 -4.74
C GLU A 106 18.21 15.85 -4.12
N LEU A 107 18.97 15.47 -3.09
CA LEU A 107 18.80 14.21 -2.36
C LEU A 107 17.92 14.37 -1.11
N ALA A 108 17.65 15.60 -0.69
CA ALA A 108 16.91 15.86 0.54
C ALA A 108 15.42 15.49 0.40
N TRP A 109 14.88 14.88 1.44
CA TRP A 109 13.46 14.54 1.56
C TRP A 109 12.94 14.84 2.96
N GLY A 110 11.62 14.94 3.13
CA GLY A 110 10.95 15.18 4.40
C GLY A 110 10.08 16.43 4.38
N GLY A 111 9.24 16.61 5.38
CA GLY A 111 8.36 17.77 5.56
C GLY A 111 7.31 17.94 4.46
N THR A 112 6.92 16.86 3.75
CA THR A 112 5.92 16.90 2.68
C THR A 112 4.73 16.00 3.01
N GLY A 113 3.64 16.11 2.24
CA GLY A 113 2.45 15.28 2.46
C GLY A 113 2.66 13.77 2.31
N MET A 114 3.76 13.33 1.67
CA MET A 114 4.08 11.92 1.49
C MET A 114 5.17 11.40 2.44
N SER A 115 5.92 12.28 3.08
CA SER A 115 7.03 11.88 3.95
C SER A 115 6.60 11.09 5.19
N PRO A 116 5.42 11.31 5.81
CA PRO A 116 4.97 10.49 6.94
C PRO A 116 4.88 9.00 6.61
N LYS A 117 4.45 8.67 5.38
CA LYS A 117 4.40 7.27 4.92
C LYS A 117 5.79 6.63 4.90
N ILE A 118 6.79 7.35 4.39
CA ILE A 118 8.17 6.85 4.34
C ILE A 118 8.75 6.75 5.73
N ALA A 119 8.46 7.71 6.59
CA ALA A 119 8.86 7.70 8.00
C ALA A 119 8.31 6.46 8.74
N ASP A 120 7.03 6.10 8.52
CA ASP A 120 6.43 4.88 9.08
C ASP A 120 7.11 3.61 8.55
N GLN A 121 7.37 3.51 7.25
CA GLN A 121 8.10 2.39 6.65
C GLN A 121 9.53 2.27 7.17
N LEU A 122 10.18 3.40 7.40
CA LEU A 122 11.52 3.42 7.98
C LEU A 122 11.51 3.02 9.45
N ALA A 123 10.49 3.43 10.21
CA ALA A 123 10.31 2.97 11.58
C ALA A 123 10.13 1.45 11.65
N LEU A 124 9.32 0.86 10.77
CA LEU A 124 9.19 -0.60 10.64
C LEU A 124 10.54 -1.28 10.30
N ALA A 125 11.32 -0.69 9.40
CA ALA A 125 12.68 -1.18 9.13
C ALA A 125 13.58 -1.08 10.37
N GLY A 126 13.47 0.00 11.14
CA GLY A 126 14.18 0.19 12.40
C GLY A 126 13.81 -0.83 13.47
N GLU A 127 12.53 -1.22 13.56
CA GLU A 127 12.06 -2.28 14.46
C GLU A 127 12.70 -3.63 14.11
N VAL A 128 12.73 -3.98 12.82
CA VAL A 128 13.38 -5.22 12.34
C VAL A 128 14.86 -5.21 12.58
N LEU A 129 15.51 -4.07 12.40
CA LEU A 129 16.97 -3.89 12.55
C LEU A 129 17.42 -3.59 13.99
N ALA A 130 16.52 -3.57 14.98
CA ALA A 130 16.77 -3.04 16.32
C ALA A 130 18.07 -3.55 16.98
N GLU A 131 18.42 -4.83 16.78
CA GLU A 131 19.63 -5.42 17.33
C GLU A 131 20.93 -5.01 16.61
N LEU A 132 20.80 -4.50 15.38
CA LEU A 132 21.93 -4.11 14.53
C LEU A 132 22.18 -2.59 14.53
N LEU A 133 21.20 -1.79 14.95
CA LEU A 133 21.32 -0.33 14.99
C LEU A 133 22.26 0.13 16.11
N THR A 134 23.08 1.13 15.81
CA THR A 134 23.83 1.88 16.81
C THR A 134 22.91 2.87 17.55
N ASP A 135 23.36 3.40 18.69
CA ASP A 135 22.60 4.44 19.38
C ASP A 135 22.43 5.69 18.53
N ALA A 136 23.44 6.05 17.73
CA ALA A 136 23.33 7.15 16.77
C ALA A 136 22.26 6.91 15.70
N ASP A 137 22.16 5.70 15.14
CA ASP A 137 21.10 5.34 14.18
C ASP A 137 19.71 5.49 14.81
N ARG A 138 19.56 5.07 16.08
CA ARG A 138 18.28 5.19 16.82
C ARG A 138 17.92 6.64 17.10
N GLU A 139 18.88 7.45 17.54
CA GLU A 139 18.69 8.87 17.80
C GLU A 139 18.29 9.64 16.52
N GLU A 140 18.92 9.32 15.40
CA GLU A 140 18.60 9.93 14.12
C GLU A 140 17.19 9.52 13.62
N CYS A 141 16.83 8.26 13.79
CA CYS A 141 15.48 7.77 13.46
C CYS A 141 14.43 8.47 14.34
N ALA A 142 14.65 8.57 15.64
CA ALA A 142 13.75 9.29 16.55
C ALA A 142 13.57 10.77 16.14
N ARG A 143 14.68 11.45 15.84
CA ARG A 143 14.66 12.85 15.36
C ARG A 143 13.88 13.01 14.06
N LEU A 144 13.99 12.04 13.14
CA LEU A 144 13.23 12.03 11.90
C LEU A 144 11.72 11.93 12.19
N ILE A 145 11.32 11.00 13.05
CA ILE A 145 9.91 10.80 13.42
C ILE A 145 9.33 12.04 14.12
N GLU A 146 10.08 12.63 15.06
CA GLU A 146 9.69 13.88 15.73
C GLU A 146 9.53 15.04 14.73
N TYR A 147 10.48 15.20 13.81
CA TYR A 147 10.41 16.23 12.76
C TYR A 147 9.18 16.06 11.88
N GLU A 148 8.90 14.83 11.42
CA GLU A 148 7.74 14.56 10.57
C GLU A 148 6.43 14.73 11.33
N ALA A 149 6.38 14.40 12.63
CA ALA A 149 5.22 14.68 13.48
C ALA A 149 4.98 16.18 13.59
N ASP A 150 6.03 16.98 13.86
CA ASP A 150 5.94 18.43 13.94
C ASP A 150 5.54 19.06 12.60
N ALA A 151 6.14 18.63 11.51
CA ALA A 151 5.81 19.14 10.17
C ALA A 151 4.35 18.85 9.81
N ASN A 152 3.84 17.69 10.17
CA ASN A 152 2.46 17.29 9.86
C ASN A 152 1.41 17.87 10.81
N MET A 153 1.81 18.24 12.01
CA MET A 153 0.98 19.01 12.94
C MET A 153 0.84 20.48 12.48
N LEU A 154 1.91 21.07 11.94
CA LEU A 154 1.96 22.49 11.60
C LEU A 154 1.41 22.82 10.20
N LEU A 155 1.39 21.85 9.29
CA LEU A 155 0.94 22.09 7.92
C LEU A 155 -0.58 22.36 7.89
N PRO A 156 -1.01 23.50 7.33
CA PRO A 156 -2.44 23.74 7.07
C PRO A 156 -3.04 22.71 6.10
N PHE A 157 -2.20 21.91 5.50
CA PHE A 157 -2.49 20.86 4.57
C PHE A 157 -3.48 19.80 5.10
N HIS A 158 -3.39 19.41 6.38
CA HIS A 158 -4.37 18.48 6.94
C HIS A 158 -5.75 19.10 7.11
N LEU A 159 -5.84 20.40 7.39
CA LEU A 159 -7.13 21.09 7.36
C LEU A 159 -7.67 21.21 5.94
N GLU A 160 -6.80 21.42 4.95
CA GLU A 160 -7.20 21.40 3.55
C GLU A 160 -7.68 20.01 3.11
N HIS A 161 -6.98 18.95 3.52
CA HIS A 161 -7.40 17.56 3.24
C HIS A 161 -8.67 17.16 3.98
N LEU A 162 -8.85 17.58 5.21
CA LEU A 162 -10.10 17.39 5.95
C LEU A 162 -11.24 18.20 5.33
N ASP A 163 -10.94 19.43 4.85
CA ASP A 163 -11.89 20.28 4.13
C ASP A 163 -12.21 19.80 2.73
N HIS A 164 -11.32 19.00 2.12
CA HIS A 164 -11.52 18.38 0.81
C HIS A 164 -12.22 17.02 0.90
N GLY A 165 -12.70 16.64 2.07
CA GLY A 165 -13.59 15.51 2.20
C GLY A 165 -14.68 15.57 1.13
N TYR A 166 -14.94 14.44 0.49
CA TYR A 166 -15.78 14.30 -0.70
C TYR A 166 -17.09 15.07 -0.65
N PHE A 167 -17.73 15.20 0.52
CA PHE A 167 -19.04 15.83 0.69
C PHE A 167 -19.00 17.32 0.99
N ARG A 168 -17.87 17.86 1.41
CA ARG A 168 -17.80 19.27 1.83
C ARG A 168 -17.55 20.25 0.70
N ARG A 169 -16.82 19.85 -0.33
CA ARG A 169 -16.58 20.67 -1.52
C ARG A 169 -16.71 19.80 -2.78
N ARG A 170 -17.81 19.99 -3.48
CA ARG A 170 -17.95 19.61 -4.89
C ARG A 170 -17.85 20.85 -5.76
N PRO A 171 -16.70 21.44 -5.97
CA PRO A 171 -16.57 22.31 -7.11
C PRO A 171 -16.62 21.41 -8.34
N PRO A 172 -17.28 21.83 -9.41
CA PRO A 172 -17.06 21.19 -10.69
C PRO A 172 -15.58 21.39 -11.03
N VAL A 173 -14.79 20.32 -10.83
CA VAL A 173 -13.37 20.36 -11.19
C VAL A 173 -13.35 20.47 -12.70
N PRO A 174 -12.66 21.49 -13.27
CA PRO A 174 -12.65 21.71 -14.72
C PRO A 174 -12.13 20.52 -15.52
N THR A 175 -11.46 19.57 -14.87
CA THR A 175 -10.89 18.35 -15.47
C THR A 175 -11.89 17.20 -15.61
N GLY A 176 -13.14 17.35 -15.19
CA GLY A 176 -14.15 16.26 -15.21
C GLY A 176 -13.84 15.13 -14.24
N ARG A 177 -12.94 15.32 -13.27
CA ARG A 177 -12.71 14.42 -12.14
C ARG A 177 -13.67 14.80 -11.03
N PHE A 178 -14.48 13.85 -10.62
CA PHE A 178 -15.45 14.01 -9.54
C PHE A 178 -15.01 13.12 -8.39
N GLY A 179 -15.09 13.64 -7.19
CA GLY A 179 -14.80 12.91 -5.99
C GLY A 179 -13.33 12.54 -5.84
N THR A 180 -12.68 13.22 -4.95
CA THR A 180 -11.37 12.86 -4.45
C THR A 180 -11.40 13.09 -2.95
N SER A 181 -11.28 12.01 -2.20
CA SER A 181 -11.04 12.05 -0.76
C SER A 181 -9.61 11.63 -0.47
N TYR A 182 -9.13 11.91 0.72
CA TYR A 182 -7.73 11.71 1.09
C TYR A 182 -7.54 10.92 2.39
N PRO A 183 -8.24 9.78 2.57
CA PRO A 183 -8.13 9.01 3.79
C PRO A 183 -6.71 8.46 4.01
N GLU A 184 -6.01 8.08 2.93
CA GLU A 184 -4.64 7.59 3.00
C GLU A 184 -3.67 8.65 3.52
N SER A 185 -3.87 9.91 3.15
CA SER A 185 -3.04 11.02 3.63
C SER A 185 -3.25 11.27 5.12
N ASN A 186 -4.48 11.16 5.61
CA ASN A 186 -4.79 11.23 7.03
C ASN A 186 -4.18 10.02 7.77
N ALA A 187 -4.30 8.82 7.22
CA ALA A 187 -3.73 7.61 7.81
C ALA A 187 -2.19 7.67 7.93
N TRP A 188 -1.50 8.26 6.95
CA TRP A 188 -0.04 8.46 7.05
C TRP A 188 0.35 9.41 8.19
N ARG A 189 -0.47 10.43 8.45
CA ARG A 189 -0.25 11.33 9.57
C ARG A 189 -0.56 10.67 10.91
N VAL A 190 -1.63 9.87 10.96
CA VAL A 190 -1.94 9.03 12.12
C VAL A 190 -0.73 8.19 12.49
N SER A 191 -0.10 7.49 11.53
CA SER A 191 1.02 6.60 11.84
C SER A 191 2.24 7.35 12.40
N VAL A 192 2.65 8.47 11.81
CA VAL A 192 3.83 9.20 12.31
C VAL A 192 3.57 9.91 13.63
N LEU A 193 2.38 10.49 13.83
CA LEU A 193 2.00 11.13 15.10
C LEU A 193 1.94 10.10 16.24
N ALA A 194 1.36 8.93 15.98
CA ALA A 194 1.31 7.84 16.94
C ALA A 194 2.72 7.36 17.33
N ARG A 195 3.60 7.15 16.36
CA ARG A 195 4.99 6.74 16.62
C ARG A 195 5.76 7.78 17.43
N ALA A 196 5.59 9.07 17.14
CA ALA A 196 6.21 10.14 17.93
C ALA A 196 5.70 10.14 19.37
N LEU A 197 4.40 10.00 19.59
CA LEU A 197 3.81 9.92 20.92
C LEU A 197 4.29 8.70 21.71
N LEU A 198 4.37 7.54 21.07
CA LEU A 198 4.83 6.31 21.70
C LEU A 198 6.32 6.37 22.05
N ALA A 199 7.14 6.96 21.18
CA ALA A 199 8.58 7.09 21.41
C ALA A 199 8.95 8.18 22.42
N ALA A 200 8.21 9.30 22.44
CA ALA A 200 8.52 10.48 23.26
C ALA A 200 7.27 11.10 23.92
N PRO A 201 6.56 10.37 24.81
CA PRO A 201 5.32 10.86 25.43
C PRO A 201 5.51 12.10 26.29
N GLY A 202 6.73 12.38 26.73
CA GLY A 202 7.09 13.60 27.50
C GLY A 202 7.63 14.75 26.66
N HIS A 203 7.57 14.65 25.33
CA HIS A 203 8.05 15.71 24.45
C HIS A 203 7.24 17.00 24.61
N GLY A 204 7.86 18.17 24.41
CA GLY A 204 7.20 19.48 24.57
C GLY A 204 6.02 19.71 23.63
N HIS A 205 5.92 18.96 22.54
CA HIS A 205 4.82 19.00 21.59
C HIS A 205 3.82 17.84 21.70
N ALA A 206 4.00 16.91 22.65
CA ALA A 206 3.19 15.70 22.75
C ALA A 206 1.67 15.98 22.78
N SER A 207 1.21 16.95 23.57
CA SER A 207 -0.22 17.31 23.60
C SER A 207 -0.75 17.78 22.25
N ARG A 208 0.06 18.48 21.46
CA ARG A 208 -0.33 18.95 20.12
C ARG A 208 -0.33 17.80 19.10
N TRP A 209 0.60 16.86 19.21
CA TRP A 209 0.59 15.64 18.41
C TRP A 209 -0.65 14.80 18.72
N GLU A 210 -1.04 14.70 19.99
CA GLU A 210 -2.23 14.00 20.41
C GLU A 210 -3.52 14.64 19.86
N GLU A 211 -3.67 15.96 19.98
CA GLU A 211 -4.78 16.70 19.38
C GLU A 211 -4.86 16.46 17.86
N ALA A 212 -3.72 16.53 17.16
CA ALA A 212 -3.65 16.26 15.73
C ALA A 212 -3.99 14.82 15.41
N LEU A 213 -3.51 13.85 16.19
CA LEU A 213 -3.81 12.43 16.03
C LEU A 213 -5.32 12.16 16.13
N VAL A 214 -5.97 12.66 17.18
CA VAL A 214 -7.42 12.51 17.38
C VAL A 214 -8.21 13.13 16.22
N MET A 215 -7.80 14.31 15.75
CA MET A 215 -8.43 14.99 14.63
C MET A 215 -8.32 14.15 13.34
N HIS A 216 -7.14 13.60 13.05
CA HIS A 216 -6.96 12.74 11.86
C HIS A 216 -7.73 11.42 12.00
N LEU A 217 -7.73 10.79 13.16
CA LEU A 217 -8.49 9.56 13.43
C LEU A 217 -10.00 9.76 13.24
N ALA A 218 -10.55 10.86 13.74
CA ALA A 218 -11.97 11.19 13.57
C ALA A 218 -12.37 11.33 12.08
N ASN A 219 -11.43 11.70 11.21
CA ASN A 219 -11.71 12.04 9.83
C ASN A 219 -11.19 11.02 8.80
N VAL A 220 -10.27 10.11 9.15
CA VAL A 220 -9.65 9.19 8.19
C VAL A 220 -10.66 8.34 7.45
N LEU A 221 -11.59 7.70 8.16
CA LEU A 221 -12.66 6.86 7.60
C LEU A 221 -14.06 7.46 7.89
N SER A 222 -14.15 8.79 7.94
CA SER A 222 -15.38 9.50 8.24
C SER A 222 -16.44 9.32 7.15
N VAL A 223 -17.69 9.21 7.57
CA VAL A 223 -18.89 9.16 6.73
C VAL A 223 -19.78 10.39 6.98
N PRO A 224 -20.72 10.72 6.11
CA PRO A 224 -21.60 11.89 6.30
C PRO A 224 -22.40 11.88 7.60
N ALA A 225 -22.75 10.70 8.12
CA ALA A 225 -23.49 10.55 9.38
C ALA A 225 -22.71 11.04 10.60
N ASP A 226 -21.38 11.08 10.53
CA ASP A 226 -20.52 11.54 11.62
C ASP A 226 -20.72 13.03 11.96
N ALA A 227 -21.26 13.80 11.03
CA ALA A 227 -21.60 15.20 11.25
C ALA A 227 -22.68 15.42 12.34
N GLU A 228 -23.44 14.38 12.69
CA GLU A 228 -24.49 14.40 13.70
C GLU A 228 -24.20 13.42 14.86
N ASP A 229 -23.05 12.75 14.84
CA ASP A 229 -22.69 11.74 15.83
C ASP A 229 -22.23 12.40 17.16
N THR A 230 -22.96 12.12 18.23
CA THR A 230 -22.72 12.64 19.58
C THR A 230 -21.89 11.68 20.45
N THR A 231 -21.26 10.67 19.87
CA THR A 231 -20.38 9.75 20.61
C THR A 231 -19.22 10.52 21.25
N PRO A 232 -18.99 10.37 22.56
CA PRO A 232 -17.85 11.00 23.23
C PRO A 232 -16.53 10.38 22.79
N VAL A 233 -15.54 11.22 22.49
CA VAL A 233 -14.18 10.83 22.08
C VAL A 233 -13.22 11.80 22.73
N ASP A 234 -12.39 11.33 23.64
CA ASP A 234 -11.30 12.08 24.29
C ASP A 234 -11.70 13.47 24.79
N GLY A 235 -12.90 13.56 25.40
CA GLY A 235 -13.43 14.81 25.97
C GLY A 235 -14.17 15.72 25.00
N CYS A 236 -14.27 15.36 23.71
CA CYS A 236 -15.06 16.01 22.68
C CYS A 236 -16.22 15.12 22.23
N LEU A 237 -17.11 15.64 21.40
CA LEU A 237 -18.08 14.83 20.66
C LEU A 237 -17.59 14.60 19.22
N LEU A 238 -17.87 13.43 18.65
CA LEU A 238 -17.35 13.09 17.33
C LEU A 238 -17.74 14.12 16.26
N HIS A 239 -18.98 14.64 16.30
CA HIS A 239 -19.41 15.66 15.34
C HIS A 239 -18.62 16.98 15.46
N GLU A 240 -18.05 17.28 16.62
CA GLU A 240 -17.21 18.48 16.82
C GLU A 240 -15.84 18.30 16.14
N LEU A 241 -15.37 17.05 16.02
CA LEU A 241 -14.12 16.68 15.36
C LEU A 241 -14.29 16.47 13.85
N HIS A 242 -15.54 16.30 13.37
CA HIS A 242 -15.84 15.98 11.98
C HIS A 242 -15.65 17.20 11.08
N ALA A 243 -14.65 17.15 10.18
CA ALA A 243 -14.34 18.23 9.24
C ALA A 243 -14.87 17.98 7.82
N GLY A 244 -15.38 16.79 7.55
CA GLY A 244 -15.97 16.37 6.27
C GLY A 244 -15.80 14.88 6.06
N ALA A 245 -16.68 14.26 5.27
CA ALA A 245 -16.62 12.83 5.02
C ALA A 245 -15.56 12.48 3.98
N ASN A 246 -14.80 11.42 4.24
CA ASN A 246 -13.85 10.81 3.31
C ASN A 246 -14.40 9.57 2.61
N LEU A 247 -15.46 8.97 3.15
CA LEU A 247 -16.17 7.85 2.57
C LEU A 247 -17.60 8.25 2.19
N HIS A 248 -18.16 7.54 1.24
CA HIS A 248 -19.60 7.61 0.95
C HIS A 248 -20.44 7.01 2.09
N PRO A 249 -21.75 7.27 2.15
CA PRO A 249 -22.64 6.62 3.12
C PRO A 249 -22.61 5.08 3.07
N SER A 250 -22.19 4.52 1.93
CA SER A 250 -21.98 3.09 1.69
C SER A 250 -20.61 2.57 2.15
N PHE A 251 -19.79 3.42 2.74
CA PHE A 251 -18.37 3.18 3.05
C PHE A 251 -17.48 2.98 1.81
N ALA A 252 -17.97 3.25 0.61
CA ALA A 252 -17.13 3.23 -0.59
C ALA A 252 -16.17 4.43 -0.58
N LEU A 253 -14.94 4.18 -1.04
CA LEU A 253 -13.89 5.21 -1.16
C LEU A 253 -13.76 5.65 -2.60
N GLU A 254 -13.81 6.95 -2.83
CA GLU A 254 -13.57 7.56 -4.14
C GLU A 254 -12.29 8.41 -4.09
N HIS A 255 -11.35 8.07 -4.97
CA HIS A 255 -10.09 8.79 -5.09
C HIS A 255 -9.71 8.91 -6.57
N HIS A 256 -9.03 9.98 -6.96
CA HIS A 256 -8.74 10.31 -8.37
C HIS A 256 -9.97 10.38 -9.28
N GLY A 257 -11.15 10.57 -8.70
CA GLY A 257 -12.41 10.73 -9.41
C GLY A 257 -13.11 9.43 -9.77
N PHE A 258 -12.78 8.33 -9.10
CA PHE A 258 -13.46 7.04 -9.23
C PHE A 258 -13.30 6.17 -7.98
N PHE A 259 -14.16 5.16 -7.86
CA PHE A 259 -14.04 4.15 -6.80
C PHE A 259 -12.69 3.44 -6.88
N HIS A 260 -11.90 3.51 -5.80
CA HIS A 260 -10.49 3.16 -5.85
C HIS A 260 -10.05 2.14 -4.79
N PRO A 261 -10.16 0.84 -5.06
CA PRO A 261 -9.79 -0.22 -4.11
C PRO A 261 -8.35 -0.16 -3.59
N GLY A 262 -7.41 0.29 -4.43
CA GLY A 262 -6.01 0.41 -4.05
C GLY A 262 -5.77 1.42 -2.93
N TYR A 263 -6.52 2.52 -2.91
CA TYR A 263 -6.40 3.52 -1.84
C TYR A 263 -7.10 3.09 -0.54
N VAL A 264 -8.10 2.21 -0.62
CA VAL A 264 -8.63 1.52 0.58
C VAL A 264 -7.51 0.76 1.27
N ASN A 265 -6.80 -0.12 0.56
CA ASN A 265 -5.71 -0.91 1.14
C ASN A 265 -4.58 -0.04 1.69
N ARG A 266 -4.25 1.04 0.99
CA ARG A 266 -3.21 1.98 1.41
C ARG A 266 -3.57 2.66 2.73
N THR A 267 -4.83 3.05 2.90
CA THR A 267 -5.36 3.63 4.14
C THR A 267 -5.33 2.62 5.28
N LEU A 268 -5.89 1.44 5.05
CA LEU A 268 -5.94 0.36 6.03
C LEU A 268 -4.55 -0.07 6.49
N LEU A 269 -3.59 -0.20 5.58
CA LEU A 269 -2.21 -0.56 5.91
C LEU A 269 -1.60 0.36 6.97
N SER A 270 -1.77 1.68 6.82
CA SER A 270 -1.22 2.65 7.76
C SER A 270 -1.92 2.60 9.11
N LEU A 271 -3.25 2.43 9.14
CA LEU A 271 -3.99 2.25 10.39
C LEU A 271 -3.56 0.96 11.11
N PHE A 272 -3.35 -0.12 10.38
CA PHE A 272 -2.93 -1.41 10.94
C PHE A 272 -1.48 -1.39 11.42
N SER A 273 -0.58 -0.72 10.69
CA SER A 273 0.77 -0.43 11.18
C SER A 273 0.74 0.34 12.50
N THR A 274 -0.15 1.32 12.60
CA THR A 274 -0.35 2.08 13.83
C THR A 274 -0.90 1.21 14.96
N ALA A 275 -1.88 0.34 14.69
CA ALA A 275 -2.42 -0.58 15.71
C ALA A 275 -1.32 -1.47 16.29
N TYR A 276 -0.48 -2.05 15.43
CA TYR A 276 0.65 -2.85 15.90
C TYR A 276 1.67 -2.03 16.69
N ALA A 277 1.92 -0.77 16.35
CA ALA A 277 2.82 0.08 17.12
C ALA A 277 2.33 0.30 18.56
N TYR A 278 1.01 0.48 18.75
CA TYR A 278 0.40 0.56 20.09
C TYR A 278 0.52 -0.77 20.85
N ASP A 279 0.23 -1.90 20.20
CA ASP A 279 0.32 -3.21 20.82
C ASP A 279 1.74 -3.53 21.31
N ASP A 280 2.76 -3.23 20.49
CA ASP A 280 4.15 -3.45 20.84
C ASP A 280 4.62 -2.56 21.99
N ALA A 281 4.10 -1.35 22.06
CA ALA A 281 4.36 -0.44 23.15
C ALA A 281 3.61 -0.84 24.46
N GLY A 282 2.66 -1.79 24.38
CA GLY A 282 1.79 -2.15 25.49
C GLY A 282 0.88 -1.00 25.93
N VAL A 283 0.53 -0.09 25.02
CA VAL A 283 -0.31 1.07 25.22
C VAL A 283 -1.68 0.81 24.60
N GLU A 284 -2.75 1.22 25.28
CA GLU A 284 -4.11 1.09 24.75
C GLU A 284 -4.26 1.87 23.43
N ARG A 285 -4.84 1.23 22.42
CA ARG A 285 -5.11 1.85 21.13
C ARG A 285 -6.16 2.95 21.24
N PRO A 286 -6.01 4.09 20.55
CA PRO A 286 -7.06 5.11 20.47
C PRO A 286 -8.39 4.50 19.99
N SER A 287 -9.49 4.86 20.61
CA SER A 287 -10.83 4.28 20.35
C SER A 287 -11.29 4.44 18.90
N LEU A 288 -10.83 5.47 18.19
CA LEU A 288 -11.15 5.75 16.80
C LEU A 288 -10.29 5.02 15.79
N LEU A 289 -9.20 4.35 16.20
CA LEU A 289 -8.18 3.85 15.27
C LEU A 289 -8.73 2.86 14.24
N LEU A 290 -9.62 1.97 14.67
CA LEU A 290 -10.22 0.95 13.80
C LEU A 290 -11.71 1.22 13.51
N ARG A 291 -12.17 2.44 13.76
CA ARG A 291 -13.54 2.84 13.47
C ARG A 291 -13.83 2.76 11.98
N ASN A 292 -15.00 2.20 11.62
CA ASN A 292 -15.46 2.01 10.24
C ASN A 292 -14.60 1.05 9.38
N VAL A 293 -13.61 0.39 9.96
CA VAL A 293 -12.79 -0.62 9.25
C VAL A 293 -13.61 -1.83 8.81
N PRO A 294 -14.49 -2.43 9.67
CA PRO A 294 -15.28 -3.58 9.26
C PRO A 294 -16.22 -3.27 8.08
N GLU A 295 -16.86 -2.11 8.08
CA GLU A 295 -17.78 -1.66 7.04
C GLU A 295 -17.04 -1.40 5.72
N LEU A 296 -15.88 -0.74 5.79
CA LEU A 296 -15.03 -0.50 4.63
C LEU A 296 -14.52 -1.82 4.05
N TRP A 297 -14.12 -2.76 4.91
CA TRP A 297 -13.71 -4.09 4.48
C TRP A 297 -14.87 -4.88 3.86
N ASP A 298 -16.10 -4.76 4.38
CA ASP A 298 -17.27 -5.41 3.77
C ASP A 298 -17.51 -4.96 2.32
N VAL A 299 -17.23 -3.70 2.00
CA VAL A 299 -17.26 -3.21 0.61
C VAL A 299 -16.08 -3.78 -0.20
N GLN A 300 -14.88 -3.75 0.38
CA GLN A 300 -13.64 -4.13 -0.30
C GLN A 300 -13.59 -5.62 -0.63
N ARG A 301 -13.96 -6.51 0.30
CA ARG A 301 -13.92 -7.98 0.10
C ARG A 301 -14.80 -8.47 -1.04
N ARG A 302 -15.86 -7.73 -1.39
CA ARG A 302 -16.75 -8.06 -2.53
C ARG A 302 -16.04 -7.96 -3.87
N LEU A 303 -14.92 -7.23 -3.94
CA LEU A 303 -14.09 -7.08 -5.13
C LEU A 303 -13.08 -8.19 -5.31
N LEU A 304 -12.96 -9.13 -4.36
CA LEU A 304 -12.00 -10.21 -4.44
C LEU A 304 -12.30 -11.13 -5.62
N LEU A 305 -11.27 -11.37 -6.42
CA LEU A 305 -11.25 -12.34 -7.50
C LEU A 305 -10.83 -13.72 -6.97
N TRP A 306 -11.03 -14.76 -7.77
CA TRP A 306 -10.72 -16.15 -7.37
C TRP A 306 -9.23 -16.43 -7.10
N ASP A 307 -8.36 -15.55 -7.57
CA ASP A 307 -6.92 -15.62 -7.36
C ASP A 307 -6.42 -14.70 -6.24
N GLY A 308 -7.34 -14.22 -5.39
CA GLY A 308 -7.03 -13.33 -4.25
C GLY A 308 -6.80 -11.87 -4.62
N ARG A 309 -6.74 -11.51 -5.90
CA ARG A 309 -6.62 -10.11 -6.33
C ARG A 309 -7.94 -9.37 -6.19
N LEU A 310 -7.85 -8.04 -6.19
CA LEU A 310 -9.02 -7.17 -6.28
C LEU A 310 -9.37 -6.84 -7.72
N ALA A 311 -10.66 -6.81 -8.01
CA ALA A 311 -11.18 -6.17 -9.21
C ALA A 311 -11.13 -4.64 -9.07
N TYR A 312 -10.96 -3.97 -10.20
CA TYR A 312 -11.01 -2.51 -10.31
C TYR A 312 -12.15 -2.11 -11.25
N PRO A 313 -13.39 -2.20 -10.81
CA PRO A 313 -14.56 -2.06 -11.68
C PRO A 313 -14.72 -0.67 -12.29
N ALA A 314 -14.24 0.36 -11.62
CA ALA A 314 -14.24 1.73 -12.14
C ALA A 314 -12.96 2.12 -12.89
N GLY A 315 -12.00 1.19 -12.98
CA GLY A 315 -10.69 1.41 -13.59
C GLY A 315 -9.57 1.58 -12.57
N ASN A 316 -8.36 1.74 -13.09
CA ASN A 316 -7.15 1.99 -12.32
C ASN A 316 -6.27 2.94 -13.13
N ASP A 317 -5.76 3.98 -12.54
CA ASP A 317 -4.87 4.95 -13.17
C ASP A 317 -3.39 4.63 -12.99
N TYR A 318 -3.08 3.57 -12.25
CA TYR A 318 -1.74 3.02 -12.13
C TYR A 318 -1.56 1.75 -12.98
N PRO A 319 -0.36 1.49 -13.49
CA PRO A 319 -0.06 0.22 -14.13
C PRO A 319 -0.28 -0.96 -13.18
N ARG A 320 -0.73 -2.08 -13.72
CA ARG A 320 -1.14 -3.27 -12.95
C ARG A 320 -0.11 -3.73 -11.92
N TYR A 321 1.19 -3.64 -12.24
CA TYR A 321 2.29 -4.09 -11.38
C TYR A 321 2.87 -2.99 -10.50
N CYS A 322 2.29 -1.80 -10.54
CA CYS A 322 2.70 -0.66 -9.75
C CYS A 322 1.58 -0.31 -8.80
N TRP A 323 1.91 -0.12 -7.57
CA TRP A 323 1.10 0.47 -6.53
C TRP A 323 -0.30 -0.13 -6.26
N GLY A 324 -0.61 -0.27 -5.01
CA GLY A 324 -1.95 -0.52 -4.51
C GLY A 324 -2.41 -1.97 -4.55
N LEU A 325 -1.95 -2.79 -5.50
CA LEU A 325 -2.42 -4.17 -5.57
C LEU A 325 -1.90 -5.02 -4.40
N LEU A 326 -0.67 -4.78 -3.99
CA LEU A 326 0.05 -5.61 -3.02
C LEU A 326 -0.09 -5.12 -1.58
N TYR A 327 -0.51 -3.87 -1.36
CA TYR A 327 -0.91 -3.39 -0.02
C TYR A 327 -1.97 -4.29 0.63
N LEU A 328 -2.69 -5.06 -0.19
CA LEU A 328 -3.71 -6.00 0.27
C LEU A 328 -3.12 -7.10 1.16
N LEU A 329 -1.91 -7.62 0.89
CA LEU A 329 -1.34 -8.74 1.65
C LEU A 329 -1.26 -8.48 3.16
N PRO A 330 -0.57 -7.43 3.64
CA PRO A 330 -0.53 -7.17 5.07
C PRO A 330 -1.90 -6.75 5.63
N VAL A 331 -2.78 -6.15 4.83
CA VAL A 331 -4.15 -5.87 5.24
C VAL A 331 -4.90 -7.18 5.51
N LEU A 332 -4.76 -8.19 4.65
CA LEU A 332 -5.37 -9.51 4.84
C LEU A 332 -4.81 -10.21 6.09
N ALA A 333 -3.49 -10.14 6.33
CA ALA A 333 -2.86 -10.68 7.53
C ALA A 333 -3.45 -10.04 8.81
N PHE A 334 -3.55 -8.71 8.86
CA PHE A 334 -4.14 -8.02 10.02
C PHE A 334 -5.61 -8.41 10.25
N LEU A 335 -6.43 -8.45 9.20
CA LEU A 335 -7.85 -8.81 9.30
C LEU A 335 -8.07 -10.23 9.85
N GLN A 336 -7.17 -11.17 9.54
CA GLN A 336 -7.20 -12.50 10.12
C GLN A 336 -6.95 -12.47 11.63
N HIS A 337 -5.96 -11.70 12.07
CA HIS A 337 -5.61 -11.60 13.49
C HIS A 337 -6.65 -10.84 14.30
N GLU A 338 -7.09 -9.71 13.81
CA GLU A 338 -8.00 -8.81 14.53
C GLU A 338 -9.45 -9.30 14.53
N TYR A 339 -9.91 -9.82 13.37
CA TYR A 339 -11.32 -10.14 13.16
C TYR A 339 -11.59 -11.62 12.90
N SER A 340 -10.56 -12.48 12.90
CA SER A 340 -10.67 -13.89 12.50
C SER A 340 -11.36 -14.08 11.14
N ASP A 341 -11.04 -13.20 10.16
CA ASP A 341 -11.73 -13.13 8.88
C ASP A 341 -11.28 -14.25 7.92
N GLY A 342 -12.15 -15.26 7.71
CA GLY A 342 -11.88 -16.39 6.83
C GLY A 342 -11.80 -16.04 5.35
N ILE A 343 -12.44 -14.95 4.92
CA ILE A 343 -12.32 -14.45 3.54
C ILE A 343 -10.95 -13.84 3.33
N ALA A 344 -10.43 -13.12 4.32
CA ALA A 344 -9.08 -12.59 4.28
C ALA A 344 -8.04 -13.71 4.19
N ALA A 345 -8.16 -14.77 4.99
CA ALA A 345 -7.26 -15.92 4.93
C ALA A 345 -7.29 -16.60 3.55
N TRP A 346 -8.50 -16.86 3.03
CA TRP A 346 -8.68 -17.42 1.69
C TRP A 346 -8.04 -16.55 0.58
N ALA A 347 -8.19 -15.24 0.68
CA ALA A 347 -7.66 -14.32 -0.33
C ALA A 347 -6.14 -14.24 -0.28
N GLU A 348 -5.55 -14.21 0.93
CA GLU A 348 -4.10 -14.17 1.12
C GLU A 348 -3.42 -15.42 0.55
N GLU A 349 -3.93 -16.62 0.88
CA GLU A 349 -3.39 -17.87 0.35
C GLU A 349 -3.31 -17.87 -1.17
N ARG A 350 -4.38 -17.44 -1.84
CA ARG A 350 -4.45 -17.40 -3.30
C ARG A 350 -3.56 -16.34 -3.92
N LEU A 351 -3.49 -15.18 -3.29
CA LEU A 351 -2.64 -14.08 -3.78
C LEU A 351 -1.17 -14.44 -3.63
N VAL A 352 -0.75 -15.03 -2.53
CA VAL A 352 0.62 -15.52 -2.31
C VAL A 352 0.95 -16.59 -3.34
N ASP A 353 0.07 -17.59 -3.56
CA ASP A 353 0.29 -18.64 -4.56
C ASP A 353 0.41 -18.06 -5.98
N LEU A 354 -0.40 -17.05 -6.33
CA LEU A 354 -0.29 -16.35 -7.61
C LEU A 354 1.08 -15.66 -7.76
N LEU A 355 1.53 -14.94 -6.75
CA LEU A 355 2.80 -14.20 -6.79
C LEU A 355 4.00 -15.15 -6.90
N ILE A 356 3.98 -16.26 -6.16
CA ILE A 356 5.02 -17.29 -6.25
C ILE A 356 5.07 -17.90 -7.66
N ARG A 357 3.92 -18.17 -8.26
CA ARG A 357 3.86 -18.67 -9.64
C ARG A 357 4.38 -17.65 -10.65
N GLU A 358 4.07 -16.36 -10.48
CA GLU A 358 4.60 -15.28 -11.32
C GLU A 358 6.12 -15.18 -11.20
N GLN A 359 6.68 -15.30 -9.98
CA GLN A 359 8.13 -15.28 -9.74
C GLN A 359 8.83 -16.48 -10.41
N ARG A 360 8.30 -17.68 -10.25
CA ARG A 360 8.87 -18.91 -10.84
C ARG A 360 8.97 -18.86 -12.36
N VAL A 361 8.01 -18.20 -13.02
CA VAL A 361 8.04 -18.04 -14.50
C VAL A 361 9.19 -17.13 -14.94
N ASN A 362 9.64 -16.21 -14.08
CA ASN A 362 10.71 -15.29 -14.44
C ASN A 362 12.11 -15.93 -14.30
N GLU A 363 12.27 -16.99 -13.50
CA GLU A 363 13.51 -17.76 -13.28
C GLU A 363 14.71 -16.96 -12.71
N ASP A 364 14.58 -15.64 -12.53
CA ASP A 364 15.62 -14.73 -12.02
C ASP A 364 15.38 -14.24 -10.59
N GLY A 365 14.32 -14.74 -9.94
CA GLY A 365 13.89 -14.32 -8.61
C GLY A 365 13.01 -13.06 -8.61
N SER A 366 12.85 -12.37 -9.73
CA SER A 366 11.98 -11.20 -9.83
C SER A 366 10.49 -11.57 -9.86
N PHE A 367 9.64 -10.70 -9.31
CA PHE A 367 8.18 -10.84 -9.42
C PHE A 367 7.63 -10.24 -10.72
N CYS A 368 8.26 -9.19 -11.23
CA CYS A 368 7.78 -8.49 -12.42
C CYS A 368 8.44 -8.98 -13.71
N GLY A 369 9.60 -9.62 -13.63
CA GLY A 369 10.38 -10.03 -14.82
C GLY A 369 10.62 -8.85 -15.75
N GLY A 370 10.72 -9.12 -17.05
CA GLY A 370 10.88 -8.10 -18.08
C GLY A 370 9.65 -7.23 -18.36
N ARG A 371 8.54 -7.40 -17.62
CA ARG A 371 7.28 -6.66 -17.88
C ARG A 371 7.38 -5.15 -17.63
N LEU A 372 8.37 -4.70 -16.87
CA LEU A 372 8.60 -3.31 -16.55
C LEU A 372 9.79 -2.69 -17.31
N GLU A 373 10.54 -3.47 -18.07
CA GLU A 373 11.78 -3.02 -18.73
C GLU A 373 11.58 -1.80 -19.63
N GLN A 374 10.46 -1.72 -20.34
CA GLN A 374 10.13 -0.55 -21.16
C GLN A 374 10.09 0.77 -20.35
N TRP A 375 9.94 0.70 -19.04
CA TRP A 375 9.97 1.89 -18.18
C TRP A 375 11.37 2.18 -17.69
N ARG A 376 12.23 1.17 -17.61
CA ARG A 376 13.64 1.34 -17.30
C ARG A 376 14.38 2.01 -18.45
N GLU A 377 14.16 1.53 -19.67
CA GLU A 377 14.80 2.08 -20.90
C GLU A 377 14.49 3.56 -21.11
N LEU A 378 13.27 4.01 -20.77
CA LEU A 378 12.87 5.42 -20.86
C LEU A 378 13.62 6.36 -19.89
N ILE A 379 14.39 5.81 -18.97
CA ILE A 379 15.12 6.50 -17.94
C ILE A 379 16.55 6.81 -18.36
N GLU A 380 17.16 5.84 -19.02
CA GLU A 380 18.59 5.90 -19.38
C GLU A 380 18.83 6.93 -20.49
N ASP A 381 17.82 7.13 -21.37
CA ASP A 381 17.99 8.01 -22.56
C ASP A 381 17.65 9.49 -22.34
N GLU A 382 16.76 9.85 -21.42
CA GLU A 382 16.23 11.23 -21.39
C GLU A 382 16.29 11.95 -20.03
N GLY A 383 16.62 11.30 -18.92
CA GLY A 383 16.70 11.91 -17.58
C GLY A 383 15.39 12.46 -17.03
N VAL A 384 14.33 12.56 -17.84
CA VAL A 384 13.01 13.08 -17.48
C VAL A 384 11.93 12.19 -18.09
N ALA A 385 11.01 11.70 -17.27
CA ALA A 385 9.87 10.95 -17.78
C ALA A 385 8.99 11.84 -18.67
N PRO A 386 8.60 11.37 -19.88
CA PRO A 386 7.68 12.09 -20.75
C PRO A 386 6.34 12.36 -20.05
N PRO A 387 5.65 13.47 -20.38
CA PRO A 387 4.34 13.77 -19.80
C PRO A 387 3.36 12.60 -19.93
N GLY A 388 2.77 12.16 -18.82
CA GLY A 388 1.80 11.06 -18.76
C GLY A 388 2.41 9.66 -18.69
N ARG A 389 3.73 9.51 -18.55
CA ARG A 389 4.40 8.25 -18.26
C ARG A 389 4.95 8.22 -16.84
N PRO A 390 4.99 7.03 -16.19
CA PRO A 390 5.57 6.91 -14.87
C PRO A 390 7.04 7.31 -14.86
N ALA A 391 7.46 7.98 -13.79
CA ALA A 391 8.86 8.32 -13.58
C ALA A 391 9.72 7.05 -13.39
N PRO A 392 11.05 7.14 -13.62
CA PRO A 392 12.02 6.07 -13.37
C PRO A 392 11.86 5.36 -12.04
N SER A 393 11.62 6.11 -11.03
CA SER A 393 11.34 5.65 -9.68
C SER A 393 10.21 4.60 -9.61
N VAL A 394 9.27 4.60 -10.55
CA VAL A 394 8.18 3.61 -10.62
C VAL A 394 8.70 2.22 -10.94
N TYR A 395 9.70 2.09 -11.83
CA TYR A 395 10.30 0.79 -12.12
C TYR A 395 10.89 0.17 -10.84
N TYR A 396 11.81 0.87 -10.19
CA TYR A 396 12.49 0.37 -9.00
C TYR A 396 11.53 0.15 -7.84
N ARG A 397 10.58 1.08 -7.65
CA ARG A 397 9.55 0.92 -6.67
C ARG A 397 8.72 -0.34 -6.89
N SER A 398 8.31 -0.62 -8.11
CA SER A 398 7.52 -1.82 -8.42
C SER A 398 8.31 -3.12 -8.24
N GLN A 399 9.64 -3.09 -8.40
CA GLN A 399 10.47 -4.26 -8.15
C GLN A 399 10.58 -4.62 -6.66
N VAL A 400 10.51 -3.63 -5.78
CA VAL A 400 10.64 -3.84 -4.32
C VAL A 400 9.29 -3.98 -3.62
N ASP A 401 8.19 -3.50 -4.21
CA ASP A 401 6.86 -3.50 -3.56
C ASP A 401 6.38 -4.92 -3.24
N THR A 402 6.45 -5.84 -4.20
CA THR A 402 5.95 -7.21 -4.00
C THR A 402 6.65 -7.93 -2.86
N PRO A 403 7.99 -8.08 -2.87
CA PRO A 403 8.68 -8.75 -1.78
C PRO A 403 8.51 -8.03 -0.44
N TYR A 404 8.40 -6.70 -0.44
CA TYR A 404 8.16 -5.95 0.79
C TYR A 404 6.81 -6.29 1.43
N TYR A 405 5.71 -6.25 0.67
CA TYR A 405 4.40 -6.54 1.26
C TYR A 405 4.22 -8.01 1.60
N MET A 406 4.86 -8.92 0.88
CA MET A 406 4.95 -10.33 1.28
C MET A 406 5.73 -10.49 2.60
N ALA A 407 6.88 -9.83 2.71
CA ALA A 407 7.71 -9.84 3.92
C ALA A 407 6.98 -9.22 5.12
N LEU A 408 6.26 -8.11 4.91
CA LEU A 408 5.51 -7.43 5.95
C LEU A 408 4.32 -8.28 6.44
N ALA A 409 3.57 -8.92 5.54
CA ALA A 409 2.50 -9.84 5.90
C ALA A 409 3.05 -11.03 6.70
N TRP A 410 4.12 -11.65 6.23
CA TRP A 410 4.80 -12.72 6.94
C TRP A 410 5.27 -12.29 8.33
N TRP A 411 5.85 -11.11 8.46
CA TRP A 411 6.34 -10.57 9.73
C TRP A 411 5.18 -10.32 10.72
N TRP A 412 4.06 -9.79 10.24
CA TRP A 412 2.88 -9.58 11.07
C TRP A 412 2.28 -10.90 11.57
N HIS A 413 2.22 -11.93 10.74
CA HIS A 413 1.80 -13.27 11.19
C HIS A 413 2.72 -13.84 12.29
N ASN A 414 4.03 -13.62 12.17
CA ASN A 414 4.99 -14.16 13.13
C ASN A 414 5.07 -13.36 14.44
N ARG A 415 4.73 -12.09 14.44
CA ARG A 415 4.69 -11.26 15.67
C ARG A 415 3.64 -11.75 16.68
N ASN A 416 2.49 -12.15 16.20
CA ASN A 416 1.34 -12.51 17.03
C ASN A 416 1.33 -14.00 17.45
N GLY A 417 2.47 -14.70 17.22
CA GLY A 417 2.49 -16.16 17.40
C GLY A 417 1.70 -16.85 16.28
N GLN A 418 1.77 -18.18 16.20
CA GLN A 418 1.24 -18.98 15.09
C GLN A 418 -0.09 -18.45 14.56
N GLY A 419 -0.21 -18.40 13.22
CA GLY A 419 -1.35 -17.86 12.52
C GLY A 419 -2.68 -18.30 13.11
N VAL A 420 -3.61 -17.39 13.21
CA VAL A 420 -4.97 -17.71 13.67
C VAL A 420 -5.49 -18.80 12.76
N GLU A 421 -5.88 -19.94 13.34
CA GLU A 421 -6.59 -20.97 12.61
C GLU A 421 -7.96 -20.40 12.24
N VAL A 422 -8.08 -19.93 11.03
CA VAL A 422 -9.32 -19.33 10.55
C VAL A 422 -10.18 -20.44 9.94
N ALA A 423 -11.42 -20.54 10.40
CA ALA A 423 -12.34 -21.54 9.91
C ALA A 423 -12.58 -21.39 8.39
N PRO A 424 -12.63 -22.50 7.64
CA PRO A 424 -12.96 -22.46 6.22
C PRO A 424 -14.30 -21.76 5.98
N VAL A 425 -14.35 -20.89 4.99
CA VAL A 425 -15.55 -20.11 4.62
C VAL A 425 -16.02 -20.52 3.23
N ASP A 426 -17.32 -20.66 3.06
CA ASP A 426 -17.94 -20.68 1.73
C ASP A 426 -17.88 -19.27 1.13
N VAL A 427 -16.76 -18.99 0.45
CA VAL A 427 -16.47 -17.68 -0.13
C VAL A 427 -17.45 -17.34 -1.24
N ASP A 428 -17.87 -18.32 -2.04
CA ASP A 428 -18.80 -18.09 -3.13
C ASP A 428 -20.18 -17.75 -2.57
N GLY A 429 -20.68 -18.49 -1.59
CA GLY A 429 -21.92 -18.16 -0.90
C GLY A 429 -21.89 -16.80 -0.18
N ALA A 430 -20.75 -16.42 0.37
CA ALA A 430 -20.57 -15.16 1.09
C ALA A 430 -20.48 -13.94 0.15
N LEU A 431 -19.85 -14.10 -1.03
CA LEU A 431 -19.54 -13.01 -1.94
C LEU A 431 -20.39 -13.00 -3.22
N ASP A 432 -21.14 -14.06 -3.51
CA ASP A 432 -21.99 -14.16 -4.70
C ASP A 432 -23.27 -13.32 -4.53
N ARG A 433 -23.08 -12.01 -4.59
CA ARG A 433 -24.19 -11.04 -4.54
C ARG A 433 -23.89 -9.88 -5.49
N PRO A 434 -24.92 -9.38 -6.21
CA PRO A 434 -24.76 -8.14 -6.94
C PRO A 434 -24.57 -6.99 -5.94
N PHE A 435 -23.63 -6.13 -6.25
CA PHE A 435 -23.35 -4.92 -5.47
C PHE A 435 -23.59 -3.70 -6.34
N VAL A 436 -24.36 -2.76 -5.83
CA VAL A 436 -24.66 -1.51 -6.50
C VAL A 436 -24.19 -0.36 -5.62
N GLU A 437 -23.14 0.31 -6.07
CA GLU A 437 -22.66 1.53 -5.46
C GLU A 437 -23.07 2.74 -6.29
N ARG A 438 -24.12 3.42 -5.84
CA ARG A 438 -24.74 4.50 -6.62
C ARG A 438 -23.97 5.79 -6.61
N ASP A 439 -23.28 6.07 -5.52
CA ASP A 439 -22.53 7.31 -5.34
C ASP A 439 -21.27 7.33 -6.19
N CYS A 440 -20.53 6.22 -6.22
CA CYS A 440 -19.39 6.03 -7.10
C CYS A 440 -19.78 5.62 -8.53
N GLY A 441 -21.04 5.31 -8.77
CA GLY A 441 -21.53 4.95 -10.10
C GLY A 441 -21.02 3.60 -10.58
N LEU A 442 -21.22 2.53 -9.81
CA LEU A 442 -20.82 1.20 -10.26
C LEU A 442 -21.81 0.11 -9.84
N VAL A 443 -21.88 -0.92 -10.65
CA VAL A 443 -22.47 -2.22 -10.33
C VAL A 443 -21.44 -3.28 -10.61
N PHE A 444 -21.32 -4.26 -9.72
CA PHE A 444 -20.61 -5.48 -10.05
C PHE A 444 -21.36 -6.71 -9.52
N HIS A 445 -21.13 -7.82 -10.18
CA HIS A 445 -21.68 -9.11 -9.84
C HIS A 445 -20.59 -10.14 -9.95
N ARG A 446 -20.32 -10.83 -8.86
CA ARG A 446 -19.48 -12.01 -8.80
C ARG A 446 -20.36 -13.25 -8.82
N ALA A 447 -20.00 -14.24 -9.60
CA ALA A 447 -20.55 -15.57 -9.60
C ALA A 447 -19.39 -16.58 -9.68
N PRO A 448 -19.56 -17.86 -9.34
CA PRO A 448 -18.46 -18.82 -9.26
C PRO A 448 -17.54 -18.89 -10.48
N GLU A 449 -18.05 -18.62 -11.67
CA GLU A 449 -17.29 -18.73 -12.91
C GLU A 449 -17.06 -17.38 -13.63
N ARG A 450 -17.56 -16.29 -13.09
CA ARG A 450 -17.43 -14.98 -13.75
C ARG A 450 -17.52 -13.80 -12.79
N PHE A 451 -16.88 -12.73 -13.20
CA PHE A 451 -17.03 -11.40 -12.63
C PHE A 451 -17.50 -10.45 -13.71
N ALA A 452 -18.57 -9.71 -13.45
CA ALA A 452 -19.10 -8.69 -14.34
C ALA A 452 -19.20 -7.36 -13.60
N SER A 453 -18.78 -6.29 -14.25
CA SER A 453 -18.90 -4.95 -13.71
C SER A 453 -19.39 -3.97 -14.75
N TRP A 454 -20.14 -2.98 -14.30
CA TRP A 454 -20.53 -1.82 -15.06
C TRP A 454 -20.25 -0.60 -14.20
N SER A 455 -19.48 0.34 -14.73
CA SER A 455 -19.25 1.63 -14.09
C SER A 455 -19.71 2.77 -14.97
N TRP A 456 -20.28 3.78 -14.33
CA TRP A 456 -20.65 5.05 -14.95
C TRP A 456 -20.15 6.18 -14.06
N PRO A 457 -19.93 7.38 -14.59
CA PRO A 457 -19.60 8.52 -13.75
C PRO A 457 -20.69 8.67 -12.67
N GLY A 458 -20.31 8.77 -11.40
CA GLY A 458 -21.25 8.92 -10.28
C GLY A 458 -22.23 10.08 -10.49
N ALA A 459 -23.19 10.24 -9.62
CA ALA A 459 -24.35 11.15 -9.76
C ALA A 459 -24.01 12.59 -10.19
N ALA A 460 -22.75 13.01 -10.07
CA ALA A 460 -22.27 14.32 -10.48
C ALA A 460 -21.75 14.42 -11.92
N ALA A 461 -21.57 13.30 -12.64
CA ALA A 461 -21.00 13.28 -13.99
C ALA A 461 -22.01 12.79 -15.01
N ARG A 462 -22.51 13.67 -15.84
CA ARG A 462 -23.35 13.30 -16.96
C ARG A 462 -22.52 12.72 -18.11
N GLY A 463 -22.68 11.42 -18.40
CA GLY A 463 -22.56 10.95 -19.77
C GLY A 463 -21.40 10.03 -20.18
N ARG A 464 -20.77 9.23 -19.29
CA ARG A 464 -19.90 8.15 -19.78
C ARG A 464 -20.05 6.89 -18.93
N SER A 465 -20.35 5.78 -19.57
CA SER A 465 -20.38 4.45 -18.97
C SER A 465 -19.28 3.56 -19.53
N SER A 466 -18.68 2.72 -18.70
CA SER A 466 -17.80 1.64 -19.12
C SER A 466 -18.34 0.31 -18.60
N CYS A 467 -18.23 -0.73 -19.42
CA CYS A 467 -18.60 -2.09 -19.04
C CYS A 467 -17.37 -3.01 -19.24
N GLY A 468 -17.04 -3.78 -18.22
CA GLY A 468 -15.99 -4.77 -18.27
C GLY A 468 -16.47 -6.15 -17.82
N VAL A 469 -16.06 -7.18 -18.50
CA VAL A 469 -16.26 -8.57 -18.10
C VAL A 469 -14.90 -9.19 -17.90
N ALA A 470 -14.60 -9.64 -16.69
CA ALA A 470 -13.42 -10.43 -16.40
C ALA A 470 -13.72 -11.89 -16.69
N GLY A 471 -12.98 -12.48 -17.61
CA GLY A 471 -13.10 -13.90 -17.94
C GLY A 471 -12.53 -14.81 -16.85
N GLN A 472 -12.72 -16.12 -17.04
CA GLN A 472 -12.36 -17.19 -16.10
C GLN A 472 -10.92 -17.12 -15.60
N PRO A 473 -10.67 -17.56 -14.34
CA PRO A 473 -9.38 -17.47 -13.66
C PRO A 473 -8.27 -18.37 -14.24
N HIS A 474 -8.59 -19.26 -15.17
CA HIS A 474 -7.68 -20.28 -15.70
C HIS A 474 -7.07 -19.99 -17.08
N GLN A 475 -7.23 -18.78 -17.62
CA GLN A 475 -6.39 -18.46 -18.77
C GLN A 475 -4.97 -18.22 -18.27
N PRO A 476 -3.98 -19.04 -18.68
CA PRO A 476 -2.59 -18.77 -18.38
C PRO A 476 -2.25 -17.38 -18.92
N LEU A 477 -1.55 -16.61 -18.14
CA LEU A 477 -0.91 -15.39 -18.63
C LEU A 477 -0.19 -15.75 -19.93
N PRO A 478 -0.28 -14.95 -21.00
CA PRO A 478 0.41 -15.25 -22.25
C PRO A 478 1.88 -15.50 -21.94
N GLY A 479 2.34 -16.71 -22.32
CA GLY A 479 3.67 -17.19 -21.98
C GLY A 479 4.73 -16.16 -22.32
N ALA A 480 5.74 -16.07 -21.47
CA ALA A 480 6.98 -15.39 -21.74
C ALA A 480 7.50 -15.86 -23.09
N GLY A 481 7.51 -15.03 -24.13
CA GLY A 481 8.04 -15.45 -25.42
C GLY A 481 7.57 -14.66 -26.63
N ARG A 482 6.66 -13.74 -26.49
CA ARG A 482 6.40 -12.77 -27.56
C ARG A 482 6.76 -11.38 -27.07
N ALA A 483 7.83 -10.82 -27.65
CA ALA A 483 8.13 -9.42 -27.58
C ALA A 483 6.81 -8.64 -27.84
N MET A 484 6.29 -7.95 -26.84
CA MET A 484 5.17 -7.05 -27.04
C MET A 484 5.63 -6.01 -28.07
N ARG A 485 4.95 -5.93 -29.19
CA ARG A 485 5.07 -4.74 -30.04
C ARG A 485 4.72 -3.54 -29.16
N PRO A 486 5.45 -2.43 -29.26
CA PRO A 486 5.10 -1.21 -28.55
C PRO A 486 3.62 -0.92 -28.83
N PRO A 487 2.82 -0.55 -27.83
CA PRO A 487 1.44 -0.17 -28.05
C PRO A 487 1.47 0.99 -29.05
N GLY A 488 0.83 0.77 -30.19
CA GLY A 488 0.52 1.87 -31.09
C GLY A 488 -0.18 2.97 -30.30
N PRO A 489 -0.22 4.22 -30.80
CA PRO A 489 -0.82 5.34 -30.09
C PRO A 489 -2.18 4.89 -29.55
N GLN A 490 -2.34 4.96 -28.24
CA GLN A 490 -3.59 4.56 -27.60
C GLN A 490 -4.72 5.30 -28.31
N PRO A 491 -5.73 4.60 -28.84
CA PRO A 491 -6.89 5.28 -29.36
C PRO A 491 -7.45 6.11 -28.22
N SER A 492 -7.61 7.40 -28.49
CA SER A 492 -8.31 8.31 -27.57
C SER A 492 -9.50 7.55 -26.95
N ARG A 493 -9.68 7.66 -25.62
CA ARG A 493 -10.64 6.92 -24.76
C ARG A 493 -12.09 6.75 -25.30
N ALA A 494 -12.32 7.04 -26.55
CA ALA A 494 -13.62 7.16 -27.18
C ALA A 494 -14.11 5.96 -27.98
N ARG A 495 -13.35 4.87 -28.15
CA ARG A 495 -13.84 3.79 -29.02
C ARG A 495 -13.36 2.39 -28.64
N LEU A 496 -13.90 1.82 -27.59
CA LEU A 496 -14.13 0.39 -27.50
C LEU A 496 -15.64 0.14 -27.63
N ARG A 497 -16.13 0.12 -28.86
CA ARG A 497 -17.45 -0.42 -29.18
C ARG A 497 -17.33 -1.93 -29.21
N TRP A 498 -17.77 -2.59 -28.16
CA TRP A 498 -18.06 -4.02 -28.23
C TRP A 498 -19.32 -4.21 -29.10
N ARG A 499 -19.17 -4.92 -30.20
CA ARG A 499 -20.32 -5.46 -30.92
C ARG A 499 -20.85 -6.64 -30.10
N LEU A 500 -21.94 -6.45 -29.41
CA LEU A 500 -22.79 -7.54 -28.96
C LEU A 500 -23.26 -8.29 -30.21
N ARG A 501 -22.81 -9.53 -30.41
CA ARG A 501 -23.56 -10.45 -31.27
C ARG A 501 -24.83 -10.78 -30.53
N ASN A 502 -25.94 -10.38 -31.12
CA ASN A 502 -27.28 -10.77 -30.72
C ASN A 502 -27.39 -12.29 -30.77
N GLY A 503 -27.14 -12.97 -29.66
CA GLY A 503 -27.66 -14.27 -29.37
C GLY A 503 -28.96 -14.05 -28.60
N GLY A 504 -30.08 -14.19 -29.28
CA GLY A 504 -31.38 -13.97 -28.68
C GLY A 504 -31.59 -14.91 -27.51
N TYR A 505 -31.93 -14.34 -26.37
CA TYR A 505 -32.73 -15.00 -25.36
C TYR A 505 -34.07 -14.27 -25.31
N ALA A 506 -35.06 -14.92 -25.92
CA ALA A 506 -36.44 -14.63 -25.63
C ALA A 506 -36.80 -15.33 -24.30
N ARG A 507 -37.47 -14.55 -23.44
CA ARG A 507 -38.18 -14.84 -22.22
C ARG A 507 -37.36 -15.12 -21.00
#